data_14f124784da7d20b4f723a8c742be82d
#
_entry.id   14f124784da7d20b4f723a8c742be82d
#
_cell.length_a   1.000
_cell.length_b   1.000
_cell.length_c   1.000
_cell.angle_alpha   90.00
_cell.angle_beta   90.00
_cell.angle_gamma   90.00
#
_symmetry.space_group_name_H-M   'P 1'
#
loop_
_entity.id
_entity.type
_entity.pdbx_description
1 polymer ?
#
loop_
_entity_poly.entity_id
_entity_poly.type
_entity_poly.pdbx_seq_one_letter_code
_entity_poly.pdbx_strand_id
1 'polypeptide(L)'
;MQPLALSNTTPPCKTVKTIFTERLAEWPFCTDNLERGIYRHRKPLAMERDFIQPNQQQVINWLIFDLDMDDAYFQAEKRSCPPPNFTAINRANGHAHIGYLLEMPVTKFEKSHSDPMRFLEAVDLGLSRRLGADAGYSGLMCKNPLSDRWEVDWQAKAPYDLSRLNDWLDKSDKLKIPNFTTALGRNCTIFEGLRKLAYKQVLKFKKESRSVEQFRTFLFGMALELNKEFSSPLFHQEVNCIAKSVANWVWERFSARKFSIVQSERGKKRWDGITTNEASKPWQALGVSRAKWYADRKNAEISDMAKVQKQRDYILKP
;
A
#
# COMPACT_ATOMS: atom_id res chain seq x y z
N MET A 1 16.77 59.13 0.80
CA MET A 1 16.64 57.72 0.42
C MET A 1 16.38 56.90 1.68
N GLN A 2 15.13 56.55 1.91
CA GLN A 2 14.75 55.62 2.99
C GLN A 2 14.88 54.18 2.50
N PRO A 3 15.41 53.23 3.28
CA PRO A 3 15.44 51.84 2.90
C PRO A 3 14.04 51.21 2.97
N LEU A 4 13.62 50.60 1.88
CA LEU A 4 12.42 49.76 1.83
C LEU A 4 12.64 48.54 2.73
N ALA A 5 11.86 48.49 3.84
CA ALA A 5 11.80 47.30 4.68
C ALA A 5 11.05 46.20 3.92
N LEU A 6 11.76 45.18 3.47
CA LEU A 6 11.21 43.94 2.98
C LEU A 6 10.56 43.22 4.19
N SER A 7 9.25 43.32 4.29
CA SER A 7 8.48 42.50 5.24
C SER A 7 8.51 41.04 4.77
N ASN A 8 9.40 40.24 5.33
CA ASN A 8 9.36 38.78 5.25
C ASN A 8 8.16 38.27 6.08
N THR A 9 6.97 38.38 5.53
CA THR A 9 5.81 37.69 6.08
C THR A 9 5.84 36.24 5.58
N THR A 10 6.44 35.36 6.38
CA THR A 10 6.27 33.91 6.25
C THR A 10 4.75 33.65 6.29
N PRO A 11 4.16 32.97 5.29
CA PRO A 11 2.73 32.70 5.31
C PRO A 11 2.37 31.96 6.61
N PRO A 12 1.24 32.27 7.26
CA PRO A 12 0.86 31.66 8.52
C PRO A 12 0.80 30.13 8.35
N CYS A 13 1.47 29.42 9.26
CA CYS A 13 1.46 27.96 9.27
C CYS A 13 -0.01 27.47 9.36
N LYS A 14 -0.46 26.70 8.35
CA LYS A 14 -1.82 26.16 8.30
C LYS A 14 -2.04 25.20 9.46
N THR A 15 -3.18 25.35 10.14
CA THR A 15 -3.54 24.38 11.19
C THR A 15 -3.90 23.03 10.58
N VAL A 16 -3.75 21.95 11.35
CA VAL A 16 -4.14 20.59 10.92
C VAL A 16 -5.63 20.55 10.52
N LYS A 17 -6.49 21.25 11.24
CA LYS A 17 -7.93 21.40 10.93
C LYS A 17 -8.14 22.04 9.54
N THR A 18 -7.38 23.07 9.22
CA THR A 18 -7.41 23.70 7.89
C THR A 18 -6.95 22.73 6.80
N ILE A 19 -5.86 22.01 7.05
CA ILE A 19 -5.33 21.00 6.11
C ILE A 19 -6.35 19.87 5.90
N PHE A 20 -7.04 19.41 6.96
CA PHE A 20 -8.11 18.43 6.85
C PHE A 20 -9.16 18.89 5.85
N THR A 21 -9.68 20.10 6.05
CA THR A 21 -10.67 20.70 5.17
C THR A 21 -10.18 20.83 3.73
N GLU A 22 -8.97 21.36 3.51
CA GLU A 22 -8.42 21.58 2.18
C GLU A 22 -8.23 20.29 1.38
N ARG A 23 -7.75 19.21 2.06
CA ARG A 23 -7.44 17.93 1.43
C ARG A 23 -8.63 17.01 1.20
N LEU A 24 -9.83 17.35 1.67
CA LEU A 24 -11.06 16.63 1.33
C LEU A 24 -11.30 16.66 -0.19
N ALA A 25 -11.92 15.61 -0.71
CA ALA A 25 -12.42 15.61 -2.09
C ALA A 25 -13.50 16.68 -2.27
N GLU A 26 -13.72 17.16 -3.50
CA GLU A 26 -14.82 18.11 -3.80
C GLU A 26 -16.21 17.47 -3.57
N TRP A 27 -16.30 16.15 -3.76
CA TRP A 27 -17.50 15.36 -3.54
C TRP A 27 -17.16 14.13 -2.67
N PRO A 28 -16.89 14.29 -1.36
CA PRO A 28 -16.61 13.17 -0.50
C PRO A 28 -17.87 12.37 -0.19
N PHE A 29 -17.73 11.11 0.16
CA PHE A 29 -18.79 10.39 0.82
C PHE A 29 -19.02 10.95 2.23
N CYS A 30 -20.27 11.03 2.64
CA CYS A 30 -20.66 11.47 3.98
C CYS A 30 -22.03 10.90 4.36
N THR A 31 -22.34 10.88 5.66
CA THR A 31 -23.63 10.45 6.19
C THR A 31 -23.76 10.85 7.66
N ASP A 32 -24.99 10.94 8.17
CA ASP A 32 -25.25 11.05 9.60
C ASP A 32 -25.52 9.68 10.24
N ASN A 33 -25.77 8.64 9.42
CA ASN A 33 -25.99 7.27 9.90
C ASN A 33 -25.47 6.26 8.88
N LEU A 34 -24.43 5.51 9.29
CA LEU A 34 -23.75 4.51 8.44
C LEU A 34 -24.69 3.35 8.03
N GLU A 35 -25.67 2.98 8.86
CA GLU A 35 -26.64 1.92 8.56
C GLU A 35 -27.60 2.30 7.42
N ARG A 36 -27.90 3.60 7.27
CA ARG A 36 -28.74 4.12 6.20
C ARG A 36 -28.00 4.30 4.87
N GLY A 37 -26.70 4.04 4.85
CA GLY A 37 -25.84 4.16 3.69
C GLY A 37 -24.99 5.44 3.69
N ILE A 38 -24.16 5.54 2.66
CA ILE A 38 -23.24 6.68 2.45
C ILE A 38 -23.56 7.34 1.11
N TYR A 39 -23.50 8.65 1.08
CA TYR A 39 -23.89 9.46 -0.09
C TYR A 39 -22.79 10.46 -0.43
N ARG A 40 -22.72 10.89 -1.68
CA ARG A 40 -21.81 11.95 -2.09
C ARG A 40 -22.51 13.29 -2.05
N HIS A 41 -21.91 14.23 -1.36
CA HIS A 41 -22.35 15.63 -1.34
C HIS A 41 -21.19 16.56 -1.66
N ARG A 42 -21.51 17.78 -2.08
CA ARG A 42 -20.48 18.84 -2.20
C ARG A 42 -19.80 19.05 -0.85
N LYS A 43 -18.53 19.34 -0.89
CA LYS A 43 -17.64 19.50 0.26
C LYS A 43 -18.23 20.34 1.40
N PRO A 44 -18.84 21.54 1.16
CA PRO A 44 -19.43 22.32 2.25
C PRO A 44 -20.52 21.54 3.01
N LEU A 45 -21.45 20.90 2.30
CA LEU A 45 -22.52 20.11 2.91
C LEU A 45 -22.00 18.83 3.58
N ALA A 46 -20.99 18.20 2.98
CA ALA A 46 -20.38 16.99 3.54
C ALA A 46 -19.67 17.26 4.88
N MET A 47 -19.08 18.44 5.04
CA MET A 47 -18.41 18.85 6.29
C MET A 47 -19.35 19.01 7.48
N GLU A 48 -20.66 19.18 7.24
CA GLU A 48 -21.69 19.28 8.27
C GLU A 48 -22.21 17.93 8.75
N ARG A 49 -21.83 16.83 8.08
CA ARG A 49 -22.30 15.47 8.40
C ARG A 49 -21.46 14.83 9.50
N ASP A 50 -22.07 13.86 10.21
CA ASP A 50 -21.44 13.17 11.34
C ASP A 50 -20.28 12.26 10.93
N PHE A 51 -20.36 11.68 9.75
CA PHE A 51 -19.31 10.84 9.18
C PHE A 51 -18.89 11.37 7.80
N ILE A 52 -17.59 11.32 7.53
CA ILE A 52 -17.02 11.85 6.29
C ILE A 52 -15.89 10.95 5.77
N GLN A 53 -15.70 10.95 4.46
CA GLN A 53 -14.56 10.32 3.81
C GLN A 53 -13.31 11.23 3.93
N PRO A 54 -12.29 10.86 4.73
CA PRO A 54 -11.12 11.72 4.97
C PRO A 54 -10.12 11.71 3.82
N ASN A 55 -10.06 10.59 3.08
CA ASN A 55 -9.12 10.39 1.99
C ASN A 55 -9.81 10.45 0.63
N GLN A 56 -9.14 11.05 -0.34
CA GLN A 56 -9.56 10.97 -1.73
C GLN A 56 -9.39 9.55 -2.25
N GLN A 57 -10.14 9.18 -3.29
CA GLN A 57 -10.12 7.82 -3.84
C GLN A 57 -8.72 7.33 -4.23
N GLN A 58 -7.88 8.24 -4.71
CA GLN A 58 -6.58 7.93 -5.28
C GLN A 58 -5.40 8.44 -4.45
N VAL A 59 -5.68 9.13 -3.33
CA VAL A 59 -4.65 9.78 -2.50
C VAL A 59 -4.95 9.51 -1.03
N ILE A 60 -3.97 9.00 -0.32
CA ILE A 60 -4.01 8.81 1.12
C ILE A 60 -3.31 9.99 1.78
N ASN A 61 -4.07 10.82 2.45
CA ASN A 61 -3.61 11.95 3.25
C ASN A 61 -3.55 11.59 4.74
N TRP A 62 -4.43 10.68 5.16
CA TRP A 62 -4.67 10.33 6.55
C TRP A 62 -4.59 8.83 6.77
N LEU A 63 -3.91 8.40 7.82
CA LEU A 63 -4.10 7.10 8.42
C LEU A 63 -5.16 7.27 9.52
N ILE A 64 -6.27 6.53 9.38
CA ILE A 64 -7.40 6.59 10.32
C ILE A 64 -7.55 5.22 10.97
N PHE A 65 -7.69 5.22 12.30
CA PHE A 65 -7.86 4.01 13.09
C PHE A 65 -9.14 4.11 13.90
N ASP A 66 -9.94 3.05 13.90
CA ASP A 66 -11.14 2.94 14.72
C ASP A 66 -10.79 2.17 16.01
N LEU A 67 -11.07 2.79 17.14
CA LEU A 67 -10.79 2.27 18.47
C LEU A 67 -12.11 2.03 19.18
N ASP A 68 -12.56 0.77 19.22
CA ASP A 68 -13.81 0.34 19.82
C ASP A 68 -13.65 -0.05 21.31
N MET A 69 -13.08 0.89 22.07
CA MET A 69 -12.89 0.73 23.52
C MET A 69 -13.26 2.04 24.23
N ASP A 70 -13.70 1.91 25.47
CA ASP A 70 -14.19 3.03 26.30
C ASP A 70 -13.09 4.04 26.67
N ASP A 71 -11.83 3.60 26.66
CA ASP A 71 -10.66 4.43 26.93
C ASP A 71 -9.82 4.78 25.67
N ALA A 72 -10.46 4.77 24.49
CA ALA A 72 -9.82 4.99 23.19
C ALA A 72 -8.97 6.27 23.14
N TYR A 73 -9.37 7.33 23.85
CA TYR A 73 -8.63 8.59 23.91
C TYR A 73 -7.18 8.41 24.40
N PHE A 74 -6.97 7.52 25.35
CA PHE A 74 -5.66 7.30 25.99
C PHE A 74 -4.80 6.23 25.31
N GLN A 75 -5.32 5.55 24.29
CA GLN A 75 -4.61 4.39 23.71
C GLN A 75 -3.28 4.76 23.03
N ALA A 76 -3.20 5.91 22.37
CA ALA A 76 -1.94 6.34 21.77
C ALA A 76 -0.83 6.49 22.81
N GLU A 77 -1.13 7.12 23.95
CA GLU A 77 -0.18 7.30 25.04
C GLU A 77 0.14 5.95 25.73
N LYS A 78 -0.88 5.19 26.15
CA LYS A 78 -0.73 3.88 26.82
C LYS A 78 0.11 2.89 26.00
N ARG A 79 0.02 2.95 24.68
CA ARG A 79 0.70 2.05 23.76
C ARG A 79 1.99 2.63 23.17
N SER A 80 2.45 3.75 23.69
CA SER A 80 3.66 4.45 23.19
C SER A 80 3.61 4.66 21.69
N CYS A 81 2.45 5.10 21.18
CA CYS A 81 2.27 5.58 19.81
C CYS A 81 2.47 7.10 19.75
N PRO A 82 2.77 7.67 18.57
CA PRO A 82 2.84 9.11 18.43
C PRO A 82 1.48 9.75 18.74
N PRO A 83 1.42 10.98 19.30
CA PRO A 83 0.16 11.66 19.52
C PRO A 83 -0.57 11.85 18.18
N PRO A 84 -1.86 11.49 18.06
CA PRO A 84 -2.60 11.66 16.82
C PRO A 84 -2.78 13.13 16.46
N ASN A 85 -3.00 13.45 15.20
CA ASN A 85 -3.35 14.81 14.81
C ASN A 85 -4.75 15.19 15.24
N PHE A 86 -5.69 14.23 15.21
CA PHE A 86 -6.99 14.40 15.85
C PHE A 86 -7.47 13.08 16.49
N THR A 87 -8.31 13.24 17.52
CA THR A 87 -9.13 12.18 18.11
C THR A 87 -10.56 12.63 18.13
N ALA A 88 -11.47 11.91 17.45
CA ALA A 88 -12.90 12.17 17.42
C ALA A 88 -13.64 11.10 18.25
N ILE A 89 -14.14 11.49 19.42
CA ILE A 89 -14.64 10.60 20.46
C ILE A 89 -16.17 10.61 20.44
N ASN A 90 -16.77 9.43 20.55
CA ASN A 90 -18.19 9.29 20.85
C ASN A 90 -18.40 9.38 22.37
N ARG A 91 -19.02 10.47 22.82
CA ARG A 91 -19.29 10.73 24.25
C ARG A 91 -20.13 9.65 24.93
N ALA A 92 -20.92 8.90 24.18
CA ALA A 92 -21.81 7.88 24.75
C ALA A 92 -21.08 6.60 25.19
N ASN A 93 -19.97 6.23 24.55
CA ASN A 93 -19.29 4.97 24.79
C ASN A 93 -17.75 5.05 24.84
N GLY A 94 -17.17 6.24 24.68
CA GLY A 94 -15.72 6.45 24.68
C GLY A 94 -14.98 5.98 23.41
N HIS A 95 -15.66 5.30 22.49
CA HIS A 95 -15.06 4.85 21.23
C HIS A 95 -14.62 6.01 20.36
N ALA A 96 -13.47 5.91 19.72
CA ALA A 96 -12.91 7.02 18.96
C ALA A 96 -12.36 6.61 17.61
N HIS A 97 -12.40 7.56 16.66
CA HIS A 97 -11.49 7.52 15.51
C HIS A 97 -10.31 8.44 15.77
N ILE A 98 -9.11 7.95 15.54
CA ILE A 98 -7.91 8.75 15.60
C ILE A 98 -7.28 8.88 14.22
N GLY A 99 -6.68 10.03 13.93
CA GLY A 99 -6.12 10.33 12.63
C GLY A 99 -4.70 10.86 12.70
N TYR A 100 -3.84 10.31 11.82
CA TYR A 100 -2.48 10.79 11.59
C TYR A 100 -2.41 11.39 10.18
N LEU A 101 -2.10 12.69 10.10
CA LEU A 101 -1.94 13.42 8.85
C LEU A 101 -0.55 13.16 8.27
N LEU A 102 -0.48 12.73 7.02
CA LEU A 102 0.78 12.58 6.31
C LEU A 102 1.26 13.91 5.75
N GLU A 103 2.54 14.25 5.95
CA GLU A 103 3.18 15.41 5.34
C GLU A 103 3.15 15.29 3.82
N MET A 104 3.65 14.17 3.31
CA MET A 104 3.57 13.80 1.89
C MET A 104 2.46 12.79 1.67
N PRO A 105 1.38 13.17 0.95
CA PRO A 105 0.33 12.23 0.58
C PRO A 105 0.85 11.07 -0.25
N VAL A 106 0.36 9.86 0.01
CA VAL A 106 0.71 8.68 -0.78
C VAL A 106 -0.35 8.41 -1.83
N THR A 107 0.06 8.35 -3.09
CA THR A 107 -0.85 8.11 -4.22
C THR A 107 -1.03 6.62 -4.47
N LYS A 108 -2.29 6.22 -4.71
CA LYS A 108 -2.66 4.84 -5.10
C LYS A 108 -2.49 4.58 -6.60
N PHE A 109 -1.88 5.50 -7.34
CA PHE A 109 -1.73 5.38 -8.79
C PHE A 109 -0.64 4.39 -9.17
N GLU A 110 -0.88 3.68 -10.27
CA GLU A 110 0.05 2.74 -10.90
C GLU A 110 1.35 3.35 -11.41
N LYS A 111 1.39 4.66 -11.63
CA LYS A 111 2.61 5.39 -11.97
C LYS A 111 3.51 5.65 -10.77
N SER A 112 2.97 5.57 -9.56
CA SER A 112 3.76 5.68 -8.35
C SER A 112 4.57 4.39 -8.14
N HIS A 113 5.79 4.54 -7.68
CA HIS A 113 6.61 3.41 -7.26
C HIS A 113 5.82 2.58 -6.21
N SER A 114 5.90 1.24 -6.30
CA SER A 114 5.21 0.34 -5.34
C SER A 114 5.74 0.49 -3.91
N ASP A 115 6.94 1.02 -3.74
CA ASP A 115 7.63 1.07 -2.46
C ASP A 115 6.98 2.02 -1.45
N PRO A 116 6.54 3.26 -1.80
CA PRO A 116 5.82 4.11 -0.87
C PRO A 116 4.51 3.49 -0.36
N MET A 117 3.77 2.77 -1.22
CA MET A 117 2.54 2.09 -0.81
C MET A 117 2.81 0.92 0.13
N ARG A 118 3.85 0.12 -0.13
CA ARG A 118 4.25 -0.98 0.75
C ARG A 118 4.75 -0.48 2.10
N PHE A 119 5.48 0.63 2.09
CA PHE A 119 5.94 1.26 3.31
C PHE A 119 4.77 1.81 4.11
N LEU A 120 3.83 2.50 3.46
CA LEU A 120 2.59 2.98 4.09
C LEU A 120 1.77 1.81 4.69
N GLU A 121 1.60 0.71 3.94
CA GLU A 121 0.91 -0.51 4.42
C GLU A 121 1.57 -1.08 5.68
N ALA A 122 2.90 -1.12 5.72
CA ALA A 122 3.63 -1.63 6.88
C ALA A 122 3.47 -0.72 8.11
N VAL A 123 3.46 0.60 7.92
CA VAL A 123 3.23 1.57 9.00
C VAL A 123 1.79 1.52 9.49
N ASP A 124 0.82 1.48 8.58
CA ASP A 124 -0.61 1.34 8.88
C ASP A 124 -0.90 0.07 9.69
N LEU A 125 -0.36 -1.07 9.25
CA LEU A 125 -0.45 -2.34 9.95
C LEU A 125 0.16 -2.26 11.36
N GLY A 126 1.34 -1.67 11.48
CA GLY A 126 2.05 -1.55 12.74
C GLY A 126 1.30 -0.67 13.74
N LEU A 127 0.82 0.51 13.31
CA LEU A 127 0.02 1.40 14.14
C LEU A 127 -1.31 0.77 14.53
N SER A 128 -2.01 0.15 13.59
CA SER A 128 -3.29 -0.53 13.84
C SER A 128 -3.17 -1.57 14.95
N ARG A 129 -2.13 -2.40 14.89
CA ARG A 129 -1.86 -3.44 15.89
C ARG A 129 -1.45 -2.85 17.23
N ARG A 130 -0.53 -1.91 17.23
CA ARG A 130 -0.03 -1.30 18.45
C ARG A 130 -1.15 -0.55 19.20
N LEU A 131 -2.01 0.15 18.46
CA LEU A 131 -3.17 0.84 19.01
C LEU A 131 -4.29 -0.10 19.45
N GLY A 132 -4.32 -1.34 18.98
CA GLY A 132 -5.44 -2.25 19.16
C GLY A 132 -6.68 -1.82 18.38
N ALA A 133 -6.47 -1.23 17.20
CA ALA A 133 -7.55 -0.76 16.34
C ALA A 133 -8.34 -1.92 15.71
N ASP A 134 -9.61 -1.67 15.37
CA ASP A 134 -10.45 -2.66 14.70
C ASP A 134 -9.87 -3.02 13.33
N ALA A 135 -9.49 -4.30 13.16
CA ALA A 135 -9.01 -4.83 11.90
C ALA A 135 -10.10 -4.88 10.82
N GLY A 136 -11.37 -4.90 11.22
CA GLY A 136 -12.54 -4.87 10.32
C GLY A 136 -12.83 -3.48 9.74
N TYR A 137 -12.29 -2.43 10.34
CA TYR A 137 -12.52 -1.06 9.88
C TYR A 137 -12.06 -0.85 8.43
N SER A 138 -12.94 -0.31 7.60
CA SER A 138 -12.67 -0.16 6.16
C SER A 138 -11.75 1.03 5.81
N GLY A 139 -11.58 1.98 6.70
CA GLY A 139 -10.84 3.21 6.43
C GLY A 139 -11.53 4.19 5.47
N LEU A 140 -12.73 3.85 4.98
CA LEU A 140 -13.46 4.68 4.02
C LEU A 140 -14.10 5.90 4.66
N MET A 141 -14.73 5.71 5.80
CA MET A 141 -15.48 6.74 6.52
C MET A 141 -14.91 6.92 7.92
N CYS A 142 -14.79 8.14 8.41
CA CYS A 142 -14.44 8.39 9.80
C CYS A 142 -15.48 9.26 10.50
N LYS A 143 -15.51 9.21 11.83
CA LYS A 143 -16.17 10.24 12.64
C LYS A 143 -15.62 11.59 12.19
N ASN A 144 -16.48 12.48 11.72
CA ASN A 144 -16.06 13.75 11.13
C ASN A 144 -15.50 14.70 12.20
N PRO A 145 -14.20 15.04 12.17
CA PRO A 145 -13.62 15.90 13.20
C PRO A 145 -14.06 17.37 13.08
N LEU A 146 -14.93 17.69 12.12
CA LEU A 146 -15.54 19.01 11.96
C LEU A 146 -16.97 19.07 12.51
N SER A 147 -17.60 17.90 12.79
CA SER A 147 -18.97 17.82 13.33
C SER A 147 -18.99 18.01 14.84
N ASP A 148 -19.96 18.78 15.34
CA ASP A 148 -20.18 19.03 16.77
C ASP A 148 -20.74 17.79 17.51
N ARG A 149 -21.12 16.74 16.78
CA ARG A 149 -21.59 15.48 17.38
C ARG A 149 -20.51 14.79 18.20
N TRP A 150 -19.27 14.88 17.75
CA TRP A 150 -18.13 14.19 18.36
C TRP A 150 -17.37 15.15 19.26
N GLU A 151 -16.80 14.62 20.34
CA GLU A 151 -15.80 15.35 21.09
C GLU A 151 -14.46 15.22 20.35
N VAL A 152 -13.89 16.34 19.93
CA VAL A 152 -12.71 16.34 19.07
C VAL A 152 -11.54 17.06 19.73
N ASP A 153 -10.44 16.34 19.87
CA ASP A 153 -9.16 16.89 20.29
C ASP A 153 -8.16 16.91 19.14
N TRP A 154 -7.55 18.07 18.87
CA TRP A 154 -6.51 18.28 17.87
C TRP A 154 -5.15 18.37 18.56
N GLN A 155 -4.49 17.22 18.74
CA GLN A 155 -3.28 17.08 19.55
C GLN A 155 -2.01 17.49 18.81
N ALA A 156 -1.51 16.67 17.88
CA ALA A 156 -0.33 17.01 17.11
C ALA A 156 -0.62 18.13 16.11
N LYS A 157 0.20 19.19 16.15
CA LYS A 157 -0.04 20.43 15.37
C LYS A 157 0.59 20.39 13.97
N ALA A 158 1.44 19.40 13.68
CA ALA A 158 2.12 19.25 12.40
C ALA A 158 1.81 17.90 11.76
N PRO A 159 1.82 17.82 10.42
CA PRO A 159 1.80 16.53 9.71
C PRO A 159 3.00 15.66 10.09
N TYR A 160 2.85 14.37 9.90
CA TYR A 160 3.91 13.39 10.11
C TYR A 160 4.57 12.98 8.79
N ASP A 161 5.88 13.00 8.76
CA ASP A 161 6.61 12.19 7.79
C ASP A 161 6.40 10.71 8.10
N LEU A 162 6.23 9.90 7.04
CA LEU A 162 5.94 8.47 7.19
C LEU A 162 7.09 7.70 7.87
N SER A 163 8.34 8.14 7.68
CA SER A 163 9.49 7.55 8.36
C SER A 163 9.46 7.81 9.86
N ARG A 164 9.03 9.00 10.28
CA ARG A 164 8.85 9.32 11.70
C ARG A 164 7.77 8.48 12.35
N LEU A 165 6.65 8.23 11.68
CA LEU A 165 5.64 7.29 12.20
C LEU A 165 6.22 5.88 12.32
N ASN A 166 7.06 5.46 11.37
CA ASN A 166 7.72 4.17 11.39
C ASN A 166 8.72 4.01 12.54
N ASP A 167 9.37 5.10 12.98
CA ASP A 167 10.35 5.07 14.08
C ASP A 167 9.72 4.70 15.45
N TRP A 168 8.40 4.90 15.59
CA TRP A 168 7.64 4.47 16.76
C TRP A 168 7.31 2.97 16.78
N LEU A 169 7.58 2.25 15.69
CA LEU A 169 7.15 0.87 15.47
C LEU A 169 8.33 -0.10 15.50
N ASP A 170 8.16 -1.17 16.24
CA ASP A 170 9.12 -2.28 16.24
C ASP A 170 8.90 -3.20 15.02
N LYS A 171 9.88 -4.05 14.75
CA LYS A 171 9.75 -5.06 13.69
C LYS A 171 8.58 -6.01 13.93
N SER A 172 8.31 -6.35 15.20
CA SER A 172 7.19 -7.20 15.61
C SER A 172 5.83 -6.62 15.27
N ASP A 173 5.66 -5.29 15.36
CA ASP A 173 4.39 -4.63 15.03
C ASP A 173 4.03 -4.76 13.55
N LYS A 174 5.04 -4.82 12.69
CA LYS A 174 4.93 -4.90 11.23
C LYS A 174 4.90 -6.32 10.66
N LEU A 175 5.03 -7.35 11.50
CA LEU A 175 4.93 -8.73 11.06
C LEU A 175 3.51 -9.06 10.58
N LYS A 176 3.40 -9.65 9.40
CA LYS A 176 2.11 -10.16 8.92
C LYS A 176 1.67 -11.34 9.78
N ILE A 177 0.50 -11.23 10.37
CA ILE A 177 -0.13 -12.32 11.13
C ILE A 177 -1.27 -12.88 10.29
N PRO A 178 -1.45 -14.21 10.21
CA PRO A 178 -2.64 -14.79 9.59
C PRO A 178 -3.92 -14.16 10.20
N ASN A 179 -4.88 -13.83 9.34
CA ASN A 179 -6.18 -13.25 9.69
C ASN A 179 -6.17 -11.81 10.24
N PHE A 180 -5.02 -11.13 10.35
CA PHE A 180 -4.98 -9.71 10.68
C PHE A 180 -4.50 -8.91 9.46
N THR A 181 -5.43 -8.21 8.81
CA THR A 181 -5.13 -7.39 7.63
C THR A 181 -5.97 -6.12 7.69
N THR A 182 -5.33 -4.95 7.66
CA THR A 182 -6.01 -3.66 7.62
C THR A 182 -6.75 -3.46 6.29
N ALA A 183 -7.65 -2.48 6.23
CA ALA A 183 -8.34 -2.13 4.97
C ALA A 183 -7.35 -1.80 3.86
N LEU A 184 -6.28 -1.07 4.18
CA LEU A 184 -5.22 -0.75 3.22
C LEU A 184 -4.51 -2.01 2.74
N GLY A 185 -4.19 -2.95 3.63
CA GLY A 185 -3.59 -4.23 3.28
C GLY A 185 -4.51 -5.10 2.40
N ARG A 186 -5.82 -5.12 2.67
CA ARG A 186 -6.81 -5.82 1.82
C ARG A 186 -6.87 -5.21 0.42
N ASN A 187 -6.92 -3.87 0.34
CA ASN A 187 -6.87 -3.14 -0.93
C ASN A 187 -5.60 -3.49 -1.74
N CYS A 188 -4.43 -3.43 -1.10
CA CYS A 188 -3.15 -3.75 -1.73
C CYS A 188 -3.10 -5.22 -2.20
N THR A 189 -3.61 -6.15 -1.41
CA THR A 189 -3.64 -7.58 -1.76
C THR A 189 -4.51 -7.84 -2.98
N ILE A 190 -5.74 -7.28 -3.02
CA ILE A 190 -6.63 -7.41 -4.19
C ILE A 190 -5.97 -6.76 -5.43
N PHE A 191 -5.43 -5.55 -5.28
CA PHE A 191 -4.78 -4.83 -6.38
C PHE A 191 -3.62 -5.62 -6.97
N GLU A 192 -2.71 -6.14 -6.14
CA GLU A 192 -1.56 -6.93 -6.57
C GLU A 192 -1.98 -8.25 -7.25
N GLY A 193 -2.96 -8.96 -6.67
CA GLY A 193 -3.51 -10.18 -7.24
C GLY A 193 -4.13 -9.94 -8.61
N LEU A 194 -4.99 -8.92 -8.72
CA LEU A 194 -5.61 -8.54 -9.98
C LEU A 194 -4.62 -8.08 -11.02
N ARG A 195 -3.62 -7.28 -10.65
CA ARG A 195 -2.59 -6.81 -11.57
C ARG A 195 -1.84 -7.95 -12.21
N LYS A 196 -1.41 -8.94 -11.40
CA LYS A 196 -0.72 -10.13 -11.91
C LYS A 196 -1.60 -10.96 -12.86
N LEU A 197 -2.89 -11.10 -12.53
CA LEU A 197 -3.87 -11.79 -13.37
C LEU A 197 -4.13 -11.02 -14.66
N ALA A 198 -4.34 -9.71 -14.57
CA ALA A 198 -4.61 -8.85 -15.71
C ALA A 198 -3.50 -8.91 -16.77
N TYR A 199 -2.22 -8.88 -16.36
CA TYR A 199 -1.09 -9.03 -17.29
C TYR A 199 -1.08 -10.37 -18.03
N LYS A 200 -1.52 -11.45 -17.37
CA LYS A 200 -1.60 -12.77 -18.00
C LYS A 200 -2.76 -12.90 -19.00
N GLN A 201 -3.87 -12.19 -18.75
CA GLN A 201 -5.11 -12.36 -19.48
C GLN A 201 -5.35 -11.33 -20.60
N VAL A 202 -4.80 -10.10 -20.47
CA VAL A 202 -5.13 -9.00 -21.39
C VAL A 202 -4.82 -9.32 -22.86
N LEU A 203 -3.70 -10.00 -23.14
CA LEU A 203 -3.34 -10.35 -24.53
C LEU A 203 -4.31 -11.37 -25.11
N LYS A 204 -4.81 -12.30 -24.31
CA LYS A 204 -5.83 -13.28 -24.72
C LYS A 204 -7.13 -12.57 -25.05
N PHE A 205 -7.63 -11.68 -24.16
CA PHE A 205 -8.83 -10.90 -24.41
C PHE A 205 -8.74 -10.05 -25.69
N LYS A 206 -7.59 -9.40 -25.91
CA LYS A 206 -7.36 -8.62 -27.13
C LYS A 206 -7.30 -9.48 -28.39
N LYS A 207 -6.68 -10.67 -28.33
CA LYS A 207 -6.63 -11.61 -29.43
C LYS A 207 -8.03 -12.16 -29.80
N GLU A 208 -8.88 -12.36 -28.79
CA GLU A 208 -10.27 -12.81 -28.98
C GLU A 208 -11.21 -11.65 -29.35
N SER A 209 -10.69 -10.46 -29.66
CA SER A 209 -11.46 -9.26 -30.03
C SER A 209 -12.54 -8.88 -28.99
N ARG A 210 -12.31 -9.19 -27.70
CA ARG A 210 -13.20 -8.81 -26.61
C ARG A 210 -13.04 -7.32 -26.27
N SER A 211 -14.10 -6.74 -25.69
CA SER A 211 -14.08 -5.34 -25.30
C SER A 211 -13.40 -5.09 -23.94
N VAL A 212 -13.04 -3.85 -23.68
CA VAL A 212 -12.53 -3.44 -22.35
C VAL A 212 -13.56 -3.64 -21.24
N GLU A 213 -14.84 -3.51 -21.57
CA GLU A 213 -15.96 -3.73 -20.62
C GLU A 213 -16.01 -5.20 -20.20
N GLN A 214 -15.86 -6.12 -21.14
CA GLN A 214 -15.79 -7.56 -20.84
C GLN A 214 -14.57 -7.88 -19.99
N PHE A 215 -13.43 -7.23 -20.24
CA PHE A 215 -12.24 -7.39 -19.42
C PHE A 215 -12.42 -6.82 -18.01
N ARG A 216 -13.10 -5.67 -17.86
CA ARG A 216 -13.48 -5.10 -16.56
C ARG A 216 -14.37 -6.02 -15.76
N THR A 217 -15.42 -6.57 -16.40
CA THR A 217 -16.36 -7.51 -15.78
C THR A 217 -15.63 -8.77 -15.30
N PHE A 218 -14.75 -9.32 -16.13
CA PHE A 218 -13.92 -10.46 -15.75
C PHE A 218 -13.05 -10.17 -14.53
N LEU A 219 -12.30 -9.06 -14.53
CA LEU A 219 -11.44 -8.71 -13.41
C LEU A 219 -12.23 -8.38 -12.15
N PHE A 220 -13.39 -7.79 -12.28
CA PHE A 220 -14.26 -7.52 -11.15
C PHE A 220 -14.77 -8.82 -10.50
N GLY A 221 -15.18 -9.81 -11.27
CA GLY A 221 -15.52 -11.15 -10.75
C GLY A 221 -14.37 -11.78 -9.97
N MET A 222 -13.14 -11.72 -10.52
CA MET A 222 -11.96 -12.24 -9.85
C MET A 222 -11.61 -11.46 -8.57
N ALA A 223 -11.84 -10.14 -8.57
CA ALA A 223 -11.64 -9.30 -7.39
C ALA A 223 -12.61 -9.67 -6.25
N LEU A 224 -13.86 -9.98 -6.58
CA LEU A 224 -14.85 -10.44 -5.60
C LEU A 224 -14.44 -11.78 -4.98
N GLU A 225 -13.91 -12.71 -5.77
CA GLU A 225 -13.42 -13.98 -5.22
C GLU A 225 -12.24 -13.76 -4.26
N LEU A 226 -11.26 -12.93 -4.64
CA LEU A 226 -10.16 -12.57 -3.74
C LEU A 226 -10.64 -11.87 -2.46
N ASN A 227 -11.69 -11.06 -2.57
CA ASN A 227 -12.25 -10.33 -1.43
C ASN A 227 -12.95 -11.26 -0.41
N LYS A 228 -13.49 -12.39 -0.84
CA LYS A 228 -14.13 -13.39 0.05
C LYS A 228 -13.13 -14.07 0.98
N GLU A 229 -11.83 -14.08 0.63
CA GLU A 229 -10.79 -14.70 1.46
C GLU A 229 -10.53 -13.93 2.77
N PHE A 230 -10.97 -12.67 2.86
CA PHE A 230 -10.81 -11.86 4.06
C PHE A 230 -11.94 -12.10 5.05
N SER A 231 -11.62 -12.17 6.33
CA SER A 231 -12.60 -12.25 7.43
C SER A 231 -13.52 -11.03 7.48
N SER A 232 -13.02 -9.88 7.06
CA SER A 232 -13.78 -8.62 6.89
C SER A 232 -13.58 -8.11 5.46
N PRO A 233 -14.43 -8.52 4.51
CA PRO A 233 -14.29 -8.13 3.11
C PRO A 233 -14.45 -6.62 2.89
N LEU A 234 -13.78 -6.08 1.88
CA LEU A 234 -13.98 -4.69 1.44
C LEU A 234 -15.39 -4.52 0.86
N PHE A 235 -15.91 -3.30 0.93
CA PHE A 235 -17.18 -2.98 0.29
C PHE A 235 -17.11 -3.21 -1.23
N HIS A 236 -18.24 -3.70 -1.79
CA HIS A 236 -18.38 -4.00 -3.21
C HIS A 236 -17.93 -2.84 -4.12
N GLN A 237 -18.20 -1.61 -3.71
CA GLN A 237 -17.84 -0.41 -4.45
C GLN A 237 -16.32 -0.15 -4.47
N GLU A 238 -15.61 -0.46 -3.39
CA GLU A 238 -14.14 -0.37 -3.35
C GLU A 238 -13.51 -1.41 -4.25
N VAL A 239 -13.99 -2.66 -4.19
CA VAL A 239 -13.55 -3.76 -5.05
C VAL A 239 -13.74 -3.42 -6.53
N ASN A 240 -14.90 -2.83 -6.88
CA ASN A 240 -15.17 -2.38 -8.23
C ASN A 240 -14.21 -1.27 -8.69
N CYS A 241 -13.89 -0.32 -7.81
CA CYS A 241 -12.91 0.74 -8.11
C CYS A 241 -11.52 0.18 -8.40
N ILE A 242 -11.08 -0.80 -7.60
CA ILE A 242 -9.79 -1.48 -7.81
C ILE A 242 -9.78 -2.20 -9.16
N ALA A 243 -10.81 -3.01 -9.43
CA ALA A 243 -10.92 -3.77 -10.67
C ALA A 243 -10.94 -2.88 -11.91
N LYS A 244 -11.73 -1.79 -11.87
CA LYS A 244 -11.82 -0.80 -12.94
C LYS A 244 -10.49 -0.10 -13.20
N SER A 245 -9.77 0.27 -12.14
CA SER A 245 -8.46 0.91 -12.25
C SER A 245 -7.45 -0.02 -12.93
N VAL A 246 -7.31 -1.24 -12.44
CA VAL A 246 -6.39 -2.24 -13.02
C VAL A 246 -6.75 -2.57 -14.47
N ALA A 247 -8.05 -2.77 -14.76
CA ALA A 247 -8.50 -3.12 -16.11
C ALA A 247 -8.14 -2.03 -17.12
N ASN A 248 -8.48 -0.77 -16.82
CA ASN A 248 -8.26 0.34 -17.72
C ASN A 248 -6.77 0.53 -18.03
N TRP A 249 -5.96 0.56 -16.98
CA TRP A 249 -4.53 0.78 -17.14
C TRP A 249 -3.85 -0.31 -17.96
N VAL A 250 -4.14 -1.59 -17.62
CA VAL A 250 -3.55 -2.73 -18.31
C VAL A 250 -4.03 -2.76 -19.77
N TRP A 251 -5.32 -2.50 -19.99
CA TRP A 251 -5.89 -2.48 -21.34
C TRP A 251 -5.25 -1.44 -22.26
N GLU A 252 -5.07 -0.22 -21.76
CA GLU A 252 -4.49 0.88 -22.56
C GLU A 252 -3.00 0.70 -22.84
N ARG A 253 -2.25 0.19 -21.85
CA ARG A 253 -0.79 0.22 -21.91
C ARG A 253 -0.13 -1.09 -22.28
N PHE A 254 -0.83 -2.21 -22.12
CA PHE A 254 -0.26 -3.51 -22.37
C PHE A 254 -0.51 -3.97 -23.81
N SER A 255 0.57 -4.15 -24.57
CA SER A 255 0.52 -4.74 -25.92
C SER A 255 1.61 -5.81 -26.06
N ALA A 256 1.40 -6.77 -26.96
CA ALA A 256 2.37 -7.83 -27.22
C ALA A 256 3.76 -7.25 -27.61
N ARG A 257 3.77 -6.17 -28.43
CA ARG A 257 5.00 -5.50 -28.83
C ARG A 257 5.73 -4.88 -27.63
N LYS A 258 5.02 -4.12 -26.76
CA LYS A 258 5.62 -3.51 -25.57
C LYS A 258 6.13 -4.57 -24.59
N PHE A 259 5.38 -5.66 -24.42
CA PHE A 259 5.80 -6.77 -23.57
C PHE A 259 7.09 -7.41 -24.07
N SER A 260 7.18 -7.68 -25.38
CA SER A 260 8.40 -8.24 -25.99
C SER A 260 9.61 -7.32 -25.79
N ILE A 261 9.44 -6.02 -25.97
CA ILE A 261 10.51 -5.03 -25.74
C ILE A 261 11.00 -5.07 -24.29
N VAL A 262 10.07 -5.01 -23.31
CA VAL A 262 10.42 -5.05 -21.88
C VAL A 262 11.11 -6.37 -21.50
N GLN A 263 10.68 -7.50 -22.03
CA GLN A 263 11.33 -8.79 -21.80
C GLN A 263 12.74 -8.83 -22.42
N SER A 264 12.91 -8.30 -23.62
CA SER A 264 14.21 -8.17 -24.27
C SER A 264 15.19 -7.32 -23.45
N GLU A 265 14.72 -6.15 -22.96
CA GLU A 265 15.54 -5.27 -22.11
C GLU A 265 15.92 -5.91 -20.78
N ARG A 266 14.97 -6.60 -20.13
CA ARG A 266 15.25 -7.37 -18.90
C ARG A 266 16.23 -8.51 -19.16
N GLY A 267 16.10 -9.18 -20.29
CA GLY A 267 17.07 -10.18 -20.75
C GLY A 267 18.47 -9.58 -20.91
N LYS A 268 18.58 -8.44 -21.60
CA LYS A 268 19.86 -7.73 -21.78
C LYS A 268 20.47 -7.34 -20.44
N LYS A 269 19.70 -6.70 -19.54
CA LYS A 269 20.17 -6.32 -18.20
C LYS A 269 20.62 -7.50 -17.35
N ARG A 270 19.99 -8.68 -17.49
CA ARG A 270 20.39 -9.89 -16.76
C ARG A 270 21.77 -10.38 -17.20
N TRP A 271 22.11 -10.19 -18.48
CA TRP A 271 23.36 -10.64 -19.08
C TRP A 271 24.39 -9.52 -19.20
N ASP A 272 24.03 -8.30 -18.83
CA ASP A 272 24.95 -7.16 -18.84
C ASP A 272 26.05 -7.37 -17.80
N GLY A 273 27.30 -7.26 -18.23
CA GLY A 273 28.48 -7.55 -17.39
C GLY A 273 28.74 -9.06 -17.12
N ILE A 274 27.92 -9.98 -17.62
CA ILE A 274 28.19 -11.42 -17.50
C ILE A 274 28.93 -11.89 -18.73
N THR A 275 30.22 -12.15 -18.56
CA THR A 275 31.01 -12.83 -19.61
C THR A 275 30.69 -14.32 -19.61
N THR A 276 29.99 -14.77 -20.65
CA THR A 276 29.71 -16.21 -20.79
C THR A 276 31.00 -16.98 -21.12
N ASN A 277 31.06 -18.21 -20.69
CA ASN A 277 32.19 -19.10 -21.06
C ASN A 277 32.39 -19.18 -22.58
N GLU A 278 31.30 -19.05 -23.34
CA GLU A 278 31.37 -19.03 -24.82
C GLU A 278 32.02 -17.74 -25.36
N ALA A 279 31.78 -16.59 -24.73
CA ALA A 279 32.41 -15.34 -25.13
C ALA A 279 33.87 -15.24 -24.66
N SER A 280 34.16 -15.70 -23.43
CA SER A 280 35.52 -15.70 -22.87
C SER A 280 36.43 -16.85 -23.37
N LYS A 281 35.82 -17.92 -23.90
CA LYS A 281 36.50 -19.10 -24.42
C LYS A 281 37.65 -19.60 -23.54
N PRO A 282 37.43 -19.83 -22.24
CA PRO A 282 38.50 -20.13 -21.29
C PRO A 282 39.27 -21.42 -21.63
N TRP A 283 38.70 -22.33 -22.39
CA TRP A 283 39.38 -23.52 -22.89
C TRP A 283 40.48 -23.18 -23.88
N GLN A 284 40.37 -22.11 -24.68
CA GLN A 284 41.41 -21.64 -25.58
C GLN A 284 42.62 -21.12 -24.80
N ALA A 285 42.38 -20.32 -23.76
CA ALA A 285 43.45 -19.81 -22.90
C ALA A 285 44.21 -20.92 -22.16
N LEU A 286 43.56 -22.06 -21.89
CA LEU A 286 44.13 -23.21 -21.23
C LEU A 286 44.66 -24.28 -22.21
N GLY A 287 44.54 -24.05 -23.51
CA GLY A 287 45.03 -24.98 -24.54
C GLY A 287 44.32 -26.34 -24.57
N VAL A 288 43.09 -26.43 -24.07
CA VAL A 288 42.31 -27.67 -24.02
C VAL A 288 41.08 -27.60 -24.93
N SER A 289 40.52 -28.75 -25.28
CA SER A 289 39.28 -28.75 -26.05
C SER A 289 38.10 -28.27 -25.19
N ARG A 290 37.10 -27.63 -25.82
CA ARG A 290 35.86 -27.20 -25.15
C ARG A 290 35.21 -28.34 -24.36
N ALA A 291 35.11 -29.53 -24.98
CA ALA A 291 34.50 -30.71 -24.33
C ALA A 291 35.27 -31.13 -23.07
N LYS A 292 36.59 -31.13 -23.13
CA LYS A 292 37.46 -31.48 -22.00
C LYS A 292 37.29 -30.45 -20.86
N TRP A 293 37.27 -29.17 -21.16
CA TRP A 293 37.10 -28.12 -20.16
C TRP A 293 35.78 -28.25 -19.38
N TYR A 294 34.65 -28.51 -20.08
CA TYR A 294 33.37 -28.74 -19.41
C TYR A 294 33.33 -30.05 -18.62
N ALA A 295 33.97 -31.13 -19.11
CA ALA A 295 34.07 -32.40 -18.40
C ALA A 295 34.88 -32.27 -17.10
N ASP A 296 36.03 -31.60 -17.15
CA ASP A 296 36.90 -31.38 -16.00
C ASP A 296 36.18 -30.53 -14.92
N ARG A 297 35.45 -29.51 -15.34
CA ARG A 297 34.65 -28.65 -14.43
C ARG A 297 33.51 -29.41 -13.77
N LYS A 298 32.79 -30.25 -14.53
CA LYS A 298 31.74 -31.12 -14.00
C LYS A 298 32.28 -32.10 -12.96
N ASN A 299 33.44 -32.66 -13.23
CA ASN A 299 34.11 -33.59 -12.30
C ASN A 299 34.58 -32.87 -11.03
N ALA A 300 35.07 -31.64 -11.13
CA ALA A 300 35.41 -30.79 -9.97
C ALA A 300 34.19 -30.47 -9.10
N GLU A 301 33.08 -30.07 -9.70
CA GLU A 301 31.81 -29.79 -8.97
C GLU A 301 31.31 -31.05 -8.24
N ILE A 302 31.38 -32.24 -8.88
CA ILE A 302 31.00 -33.52 -8.25
C ILE A 302 31.92 -33.84 -7.07
N SER A 303 33.23 -33.62 -7.21
CA SER A 303 34.22 -33.85 -6.16
C SER A 303 34.00 -32.93 -4.96
N ASP A 304 33.66 -31.64 -5.20
CA ASP A 304 33.40 -30.67 -4.13
C ASP A 304 32.08 -30.97 -3.41
N MET A 305 31.03 -31.38 -4.14
CA MET A 305 29.79 -31.85 -3.53
C MET A 305 30.00 -33.09 -2.66
N ALA A 306 30.83 -34.02 -3.10
CA ALA A 306 31.17 -35.24 -2.34
C ALA A 306 31.95 -34.89 -1.05
N LYS A 307 32.84 -33.88 -1.08
CA LYS A 307 33.55 -33.39 0.11
C LYS A 307 32.59 -32.74 1.11
N VAL A 308 31.66 -31.92 0.62
CA VAL A 308 30.62 -31.27 1.46
C VAL A 308 29.71 -32.33 2.09
N GLN A 309 29.33 -33.36 1.35
CA GLN A 309 28.51 -34.44 1.89
C GLN A 309 29.25 -35.24 2.97
N LYS A 310 30.52 -35.60 2.75
CA LYS A 310 31.35 -36.25 3.78
C LYS A 310 31.50 -35.41 5.05
N GLN A 311 31.62 -34.11 4.91
CA GLN A 311 31.74 -33.21 6.04
C GLN A 311 30.40 -33.08 6.83
N ARG A 312 29.26 -33.12 6.13
CA ARG A 312 27.92 -33.20 6.77
C ARG A 312 27.74 -34.55 7.51
N ASP A 313 28.10 -35.63 6.90
CA ASP A 313 28.00 -36.98 7.50
C ASP A 313 28.91 -37.14 8.72
N TYR A 314 30.04 -36.42 8.77
CA TYR A 314 30.94 -36.37 9.94
C TYR A 314 30.35 -35.54 11.11
N ILE A 315 29.64 -34.45 10.82
CA ILE A 315 29.02 -33.58 11.84
C ILE A 315 27.75 -34.23 12.43
N LEU A 316 27.09 -35.12 11.68
CA LEU A 316 25.84 -35.78 12.07
C LEU A 316 26.02 -37.19 12.66
N LYS A 317 27.24 -37.63 12.93
CA LYS A 317 27.48 -38.87 13.69
C LYS A 317 27.32 -38.57 15.18
N PRO A 318 26.45 -39.36 15.89
CA PRO A 318 26.17 -39.17 17.32
C PRO A 318 27.42 -39.41 18.19
#